data_886aff419b2a47b9c10a5c67b2bdb7e6
#
_entry.id   886aff419b2a47b9c10a5c67b2bdb7e6
#
_cell.length_a   1.000
_cell.length_b   1.000
_cell.length_c   1.000
_cell.angle_alpha   90.00
_cell.angle_beta   90.00
_cell.angle_gamma   90.00
#
_symmetry.space_group_name_H-M   'P 1'
#
loop_
_entity.id
_entity.type
_entity.pdbx_description
1 polymer ?
#
loop_
_entity_poly.entity_id
_entity_poly.type
_entity_poly.pdbx_seq_one_letter_code
_entity_poly.pdbx_strand_id
1 'polypeptide(L)'
;MGRHKTAGYYGLAWMDFMEENHPDLVAEMKKNGTYDEVAWSVSCRAVEYCDLLKKQYAKQNPPKDPDEYRSWKFTRDYYIDSAVMREKVLVAVTTP
;
A
#
# COMPACT_ATOMS: atom_id res chain seq x y z
N MET A 1 -18.28 -14.50 -15.49
CA MET A 1 -17.02 -14.38 -14.91
C MET A 1 -17.01 -13.34 -13.80
N GLY A 2 -16.50 -13.74 -12.79
CA GLY A 2 -16.39 -12.85 -11.71
C GLY A 2 -15.42 -11.75 -12.02
N ARG A 3 -15.62 -10.66 -11.36
CA ARG A 3 -14.65 -9.61 -11.40
C ARG A 3 -13.43 -10.06 -10.66
N HIS A 4 -12.30 -9.98 -11.29
CA HIS A 4 -11.06 -10.23 -10.59
C HIS A 4 -10.75 -9.06 -9.68
N LYS A 5 -10.39 -9.36 -8.46
CA LYS A 5 -9.88 -8.35 -7.58
C LYS A 5 -8.48 -7.99 -8.06
N THR A 6 -8.27 -6.74 -8.36
CA THR A 6 -6.95 -6.28 -8.78
C THR A 6 -6.18 -5.87 -7.56
N ALA A 7 -4.90 -6.15 -7.57
CA ALA A 7 -4.05 -5.81 -6.45
C ALA A 7 -3.88 -4.30 -6.26
N GLY A 8 -4.06 -3.54 -7.32
CA GLY A 8 -3.86 -2.10 -7.27
C GLY A 8 -2.39 -1.74 -7.10
N TYR A 9 -2.14 -0.44 -6.94
CA TYR A 9 -0.77 0.07 -6.85
C TYR A 9 0.03 -0.59 -5.71
N TYR A 10 -0.55 -0.60 -4.52
CA TYR A 10 0.17 -1.15 -3.36
C TYR A 10 0.32 -2.66 -3.43
N GLY A 11 -0.72 -3.34 -3.89
CA GLY A 11 -0.65 -4.80 -4.03
C GLY A 11 0.39 -5.23 -5.04
N LEU A 12 0.48 -4.52 -6.16
CA LEU A 12 1.48 -4.82 -7.18
C LEU A 12 2.90 -4.55 -6.67
N ALA A 13 3.08 -3.48 -5.92
CA ALA A 13 4.38 -3.18 -5.32
C ALA A 13 4.78 -4.27 -4.33
N TRP A 14 3.83 -4.78 -3.56
CA TRP A 14 4.08 -5.89 -2.64
C TRP A 14 4.45 -7.16 -3.39
N MET A 15 3.78 -7.45 -4.50
CA MET A 15 4.09 -8.61 -5.31
C MET A 15 5.52 -8.55 -5.85
N ASP A 16 5.92 -7.38 -6.36
CA ASP A 16 7.29 -7.18 -6.85
C ASP A 16 8.31 -7.39 -5.74
N PHE A 17 8.04 -6.83 -4.57
CA PHE A 17 8.91 -6.98 -3.41
C PHE A 17 9.05 -8.45 -3.02
N MET A 18 7.94 -9.17 -2.95
CA MET A 18 7.96 -10.58 -2.56
C MET A 18 8.68 -11.44 -3.59
N GLU A 19 8.45 -11.18 -4.87
CA GLU A 19 9.09 -11.96 -5.93
C GLU A 19 10.59 -11.76 -5.97
N GLU A 20 11.06 -10.57 -5.60
CA GLU A 20 12.48 -10.28 -5.53
C GLU A 20 13.15 -10.84 -4.29
N ASN A 21 12.48 -10.76 -3.16
CA ASN A 21 13.10 -11.04 -1.86
C ASN A 21 12.68 -12.35 -1.23
N HIS A 22 11.51 -12.87 -1.59
CA HIS A 22 10.94 -14.07 -0.99
C HIS A 22 10.28 -14.97 -2.02
N PRO A 23 11.02 -15.39 -3.08
CA PRO A 23 10.42 -16.21 -4.13
C PRO A 23 9.87 -17.54 -3.63
N ASP A 24 10.46 -18.09 -2.58
CA ASP A 24 9.97 -19.35 -1.99
C ASP A 24 8.57 -19.19 -1.43
N LEU A 25 8.33 -18.09 -0.73
CA LEU A 25 7.02 -17.81 -0.16
C LEU A 25 5.99 -17.55 -1.26
N VAL A 26 6.41 -16.87 -2.33
CA VAL A 26 5.53 -16.64 -3.47
C VAL A 26 5.12 -17.96 -4.11
N ALA A 27 6.09 -18.85 -4.34
CA ALA A 27 5.80 -20.16 -4.92
C ALA A 27 4.80 -20.94 -4.06
N GLU A 28 4.96 -20.89 -2.76
CA GLU A 28 4.06 -21.56 -1.84
C GLU A 28 2.65 -20.97 -1.88
N MET A 29 2.56 -19.65 -1.89
CA MET A 29 1.25 -18.99 -1.97
C MET A 29 0.55 -19.28 -3.30
N LYS A 30 1.30 -19.34 -4.39
CA LYS A 30 0.73 -19.70 -5.68
C LYS A 30 0.24 -21.15 -5.68
N LYS A 31 1.00 -22.04 -5.07
CA LYS A 31 0.60 -23.44 -4.93
C LYS A 31 -0.69 -23.58 -4.14
N ASN A 32 -0.84 -22.78 -3.09
CA ASN A 32 -2.03 -22.81 -2.24
C ASN A 32 -3.19 -21.99 -2.79
N GLY A 33 -2.97 -21.25 -3.86
CA GLY A 33 -4.00 -20.41 -4.46
C GLY A 33 -4.33 -19.15 -3.67
N THR A 34 -3.41 -18.69 -2.83
CA THR A 34 -3.66 -17.56 -1.96
C THR A 34 -2.91 -16.27 -2.35
N TYR A 35 -2.05 -16.34 -3.34
CA TYR A 35 -1.18 -15.21 -3.67
C TYR A 35 -1.96 -13.94 -4.01
N ASP A 36 -2.96 -14.06 -4.89
CA ASP A 36 -3.77 -12.91 -5.29
C ASP A 36 -4.61 -12.37 -4.15
N GLU A 37 -5.10 -13.26 -3.29
CA GLU A 37 -5.85 -12.87 -2.11
C GLU A 37 -4.99 -12.06 -1.14
N VAL A 38 -3.77 -12.50 -0.92
CA VAL A 38 -2.85 -11.78 -0.04
C VAL A 38 -2.50 -10.43 -0.62
N ALA A 39 -2.24 -10.37 -1.93
CA ALA A 39 -1.96 -9.10 -2.60
C ALA A 39 -3.12 -8.12 -2.45
N TRP A 40 -4.34 -8.60 -2.63
CA TRP A 40 -5.53 -7.77 -2.45
C TRP A 40 -5.65 -7.28 -1.02
N SER A 41 -5.40 -8.16 -0.05
CA SER A 41 -5.46 -7.81 1.37
C SER A 41 -4.42 -6.75 1.73
N VAL A 42 -3.21 -6.88 1.20
CA VAL A 42 -2.15 -5.88 1.40
C VAL A 42 -2.60 -4.53 0.85
N SER A 43 -3.20 -4.53 -0.34
CA SER A 43 -3.68 -3.31 -0.96
C SER A 43 -4.75 -2.63 -0.10
N CYS A 44 -5.69 -3.40 0.42
CA CYS A 44 -6.75 -2.86 1.27
C CYS A 44 -6.19 -2.25 2.55
N ARG A 45 -5.28 -2.94 3.21
CA ARG A 45 -4.66 -2.43 4.43
C ARG A 45 -3.83 -1.19 4.16
N ALA A 46 -3.14 -1.16 3.04
CA ALA A 46 -2.34 0.01 2.66
C ALA A 46 -3.22 1.23 2.43
N VAL A 47 -4.35 1.04 1.75
CA VAL A 47 -5.30 2.14 1.49
C VAL A 47 -5.89 2.66 2.80
N GLU A 48 -6.28 1.76 3.69
CA GLU A 48 -6.83 2.16 5.00
C GLU A 48 -5.80 2.95 5.80
N TYR A 49 -4.56 2.50 5.81
CA TYR A 49 -3.49 3.19 6.52
C TYR A 49 -3.20 4.54 5.88
N CYS A 50 -3.22 4.59 4.56
CA CYS A 50 -3.04 5.83 3.81
C CYS A 50 -4.09 6.87 4.23
N ASP A 51 -5.37 6.46 4.29
CA ASP A 51 -6.46 7.35 4.68
C ASP A 51 -6.29 7.84 6.10
N LEU A 52 -5.88 6.96 7.00
CA LEU A 52 -5.62 7.33 8.38
C LEU A 52 -4.51 8.37 8.47
N LEU A 53 -3.41 8.13 7.76
CA LEU A 53 -2.28 9.06 7.76
C LEU A 53 -2.65 10.42 7.16
N LYS A 54 -3.50 10.43 6.14
CA LYS A 54 -3.96 11.68 5.54
C LYS A 54 -4.75 12.51 6.56
N LYS A 55 -5.61 11.86 7.32
CA LYS A 55 -6.37 12.57 8.36
C LYS A 55 -5.45 13.12 9.45
N GLN A 56 -4.49 12.31 9.87
CA GLN A 56 -3.53 12.73 10.90
C GLN A 56 -2.67 13.88 10.40
N TYR A 57 -2.20 13.79 9.16
CA TYR A 57 -1.34 14.83 8.59
C TYR A 57 -2.07 16.17 8.48
N ALA A 58 -3.32 16.14 8.00
CA ALA A 58 -4.12 17.36 7.89
C ALA A 58 -4.38 18.00 9.24
N LYS A 59 -4.51 17.19 10.28
CA LYS A 59 -4.74 17.68 11.63
C LYS A 59 -3.49 18.30 12.22
N GLN A 60 -2.34 17.69 12.00
CA GLN A 60 -1.08 18.13 12.56
C GLN A 60 -0.42 19.23 11.73
N ASN A 61 -0.66 19.24 10.44
CA ASN A 61 -0.02 20.16 9.51
C ASN A 61 -1.06 20.71 8.53
N PRO A 62 -2.02 21.52 9.00
CA PRO A 62 -3.04 22.04 8.10
C PRO A 62 -2.43 22.98 7.06
N PRO A 63 -3.01 23.01 5.85
CA PRO A 63 -2.53 23.94 4.83
C PRO A 63 -2.79 25.38 5.29
N LYS A 64 -1.79 26.23 5.13
CA LYS A 64 -1.90 27.60 5.65
C LYS A 64 -2.61 28.55 4.71
N ASP A 65 -2.49 28.28 3.42
CA ASP A 65 -2.95 29.24 2.46
C ASP A 65 -3.23 28.52 1.12
N PRO A 66 -4.22 29.02 0.34
CA PRO A 66 -4.58 28.34 -0.92
C PRO A 66 -3.45 28.24 -1.93
N ASP A 67 -2.54 29.22 -1.94
CA ASP A 67 -1.43 29.21 -2.88
C ASP A 67 -0.41 28.12 -2.57
N GLU A 68 -0.32 27.72 -1.31
CA GLU A 68 0.59 26.68 -0.88
C GLU A 68 -0.06 25.30 -0.87
N TYR A 69 -1.35 25.23 -1.15
CA TYR A 69 -2.11 23.97 -1.04
C TYR A 69 -1.54 22.86 -1.92
N ARG A 70 -1.16 23.21 -3.14
CA ARG A 70 -0.62 22.21 -4.09
C ARG A 70 0.70 21.63 -3.56
N SER A 71 1.57 22.49 -3.06
CA SER A 71 2.84 22.10 -2.48
C SER A 71 2.63 21.25 -1.24
N TRP A 72 1.69 21.68 -0.39
CA TRP A 72 1.33 20.96 0.82
C TRP A 72 0.82 19.56 0.50
N LYS A 73 -0.06 19.46 -0.50
CA LYS A 73 -0.62 18.18 -0.91
C LYS A 73 0.46 17.24 -1.46
N PHE A 74 1.38 17.78 -2.24
CA PHE A 74 2.47 16.99 -2.80
C PHE A 74 3.37 16.44 -1.69
N THR A 75 3.72 17.28 -0.73
CA THR A 75 4.55 16.88 0.40
C THR A 75 3.83 15.82 1.25
N ARG A 76 2.55 16.05 1.50
CA ARG A 76 1.73 15.10 2.23
C ARG A 76 1.71 13.73 1.54
N ASP A 77 1.43 13.72 0.25
CA ASP A 77 1.30 12.47 -0.51
C ASP A 77 2.64 11.72 -0.55
N TYR A 78 3.74 12.43 -0.71
CA TYR A 78 5.07 11.82 -0.72
C TYR A 78 5.39 11.19 0.63
N TYR A 79 5.16 11.92 1.70
CA TYR A 79 5.43 11.43 3.06
C TYR A 79 4.58 10.19 3.37
N ILE A 80 3.30 10.26 3.04
CA ILE A 80 2.36 9.18 3.34
C ILE A 80 2.68 7.95 2.49
N ASP A 81 2.94 8.13 1.21
CA ASP A 81 3.27 7.00 0.34
C ASP A 81 4.51 6.27 0.85
N SER A 82 5.53 7.02 1.25
CA SER A 82 6.75 6.43 1.80
C SER A 82 6.48 5.63 3.07
N ALA A 83 5.64 6.17 3.96
CA ALA A 83 5.29 5.48 5.20
C ALA A 83 4.48 4.23 4.95
N VAL A 84 3.50 4.30 4.04
CA VAL A 84 2.67 3.14 3.69
C VAL A 84 3.52 2.04 3.08
N MET A 85 4.40 2.39 2.16
CA MET A 85 5.29 1.41 1.53
C MET A 85 6.14 0.72 2.57
N ARG A 86 6.79 1.49 3.44
CA ARG A 86 7.70 0.93 4.43
C ARG A 86 6.99 0.05 5.45
N GLU A 87 5.80 0.44 5.89
CA GLU A 87 5.15 -0.22 7.02
C GLU A 87 4.12 -1.27 6.64
N LYS A 88 3.52 -1.16 5.45
CA LYS A 88 2.42 -2.04 5.06
C LYS A 88 2.65 -2.84 3.79
N VAL A 89 3.55 -2.39 2.94
CA VAL A 89 3.71 -2.99 1.61
C VAL A 89 5.01 -3.78 1.49
N LEU A 90 6.14 -3.16 1.82
CA LEU A 90 7.44 -3.81 1.66
C LEU A 90 7.75 -4.67 2.88
N VAL A 91 6.85 -5.59 3.16
CA VAL A 91 6.97 -6.51 4.30
C VAL A 91 6.56 -7.91 3.86
N ALA A 92 7.15 -8.91 4.48
CA ALA A 92 6.86 -10.30 4.15
C ALA A 92 5.56 -10.74 4.81
N VAL A 93 4.47 -10.67 4.05
CA VAL A 93 3.14 -11.08 4.50
C VAL A 93 2.75 -12.33 3.71
N THR A 94 2.23 -13.35 4.39
CA THR A 94 1.86 -14.60 3.74
C THR A 94 0.40 -14.98 3.98
N THR A 95 -0.33 -14.21 4.75
CA THR A 95 -1.74 -14.47 5.03
C THR A 95 -2.58 -13.24 4.71
N PRO A 96 -3.80 -13.42 4.23
CA PRO A 96 -4.71 -12.31 3.91
C PRO A 96 -5.07 -11.42 5.09
#